data_5afde8405aaf1dd806726edd9dca2c81
#
_entry.id   5afde8405aaf1dd806726edd9dca2c81
#
_cell.length_a   1.000
_cell.length_b   1.000
_cell.length_c   1.000
_cell.angle_alpha   90.00
_cell.angle_beta   90.00
_cell.angle_gamma   90.00
#
_symmetry.space_group_name_H-M   'P 1'
#
loop_
_entity.id
_entity.type
_entity.pdbx_description
1 polymer ?
#
loop_
_entity_poly.entity_id
_entity_poly.type
_entity_poly.pdbx_seq_one_letter_code
_entity_poly.pdbx_strand_id
1 'polypeptide(L)'
;TQLPFTEKSEIRASCTAENPIGSHLCVDREKIVRIYSTSGTTGTPSYIPLTQNDLDNWITGSSRSYAASGITAGQRIVSTYNAGPFVAGAALGSMDRIGLCHIPVGTGNTERLMTAIKLLRPEAVVLTPSYAAYLIEWAAARNFDLKGSSVKRVLVAGEPGGGEQAFRRKLEEGWG
;
A
#
# COMPACT_ATOMS: atom_id res chain seq x y z
N THR A 1 -26.70 -12.06 22.93
CA THR A 1 -25.33 -12.43 23.26
C THR A 1 -24.43 -11.30 22.77
N GLN A 2 -23.75 -10.60 23.66
CA GLN A 2 -22.77 -9.60 23.25
C GLN A 2 -21.47 -10.33 22.93
N LEU A 3 -20.96 -10.15 21.72
CA LEU A 3 -19.63 -10.61 21.34
C LEU A 3 -18.59 -9.68 22.00
N PRO A 4 -17.54 -10.23 22.64
CA PRO A 4 -16.47 -9.40 23.19
C PRO A 4 -15.70 -8.72 22.07
N PHE A 5 -15.12 -7.56 22.36
CA PHE A 5 -14.15 -6.94 21.46
C PHE A 5 -12.82 -7.70 21.55
N THR A 6 -12.08 -7.74 20.45
CA THR A 6 -10.73 -8.30 20.41
C THR A 6 -9.73 -7.17 20.24
N GLU A 7 -8.72 -7.14 21.10
CA GLU A 7 -7.63 -6.18 21.01
C GLU A 7 -6.38 -6.82 20.39
N LYS A 8 -5.56 -5.99 19.76
CA LYS A 8 -4.31 -6.44 19.13
C LYS A 8 -3.32 -7.07 20.12
N SER A 9 -3.37 -6.65 21.38
CA SER A 9 -2.61 -7.22 22.50
C SER A 9 -2.96 -8.69 22.75
N GLU A 10 -4.26 -9.05 22.67
CA GLU A 10 -4.75 -10.42 22.86
C GLU A 10 -4.28 -11.34 21.73
N ILE A 11 -4.33 -10.84 20.48
CA ILE A 11 -3.81 -11.59 19.32
C ILE A 11 -2.31 -11.87 19.51
N ARG A 12 -1.53 -10.87 19.93
CA ARG A 12 -0.09 -11.01 20.18
C ARG A 12 0.20 -11.99 21.33
N ALA A 13 -0.55 -11.92 22.42
CA ALA A 13 -0.37 -12.80 23.57
C ALA A 13 -0.61 -14.27 23.21
N SER A 14 -1.42 -14.55 22.20
CA SER A 14 -1.65 -15.91 21.72
C SER A 14 -0.54 -16.48 20.82
N CYS A 15 0.38 -15.63 20.37
CA CYS A 15 1.51 -16.06 19.51
C CYS A 15 2.67 -16.55 20.37
N THR A 16 3.13 -17.78 20.12
CA THR A 16 4.30 -18.38 20.79
C THR A 16 5.29 -18.88 19.73
N ALA A 17 6.46 -19.33 20.16
CA ALA A 17 7.45 -19.95 19.25
C ALA A 17 6.89 -21.20 18.57
N GLU A 18 6.08 -21.98 19.31
CA GLU A 18 5.44 -23.22 18.81
C GLU A 18 4.19 -22.92 17.99
N ASN A 19 3.55 -21.79 18.22
CA ASN A 19 2.37 -21.35 17.48
C ASN A 19 2.49 -19.87 17.08
N PRO A 20 3.32 -19.53 16.08
CA PRO A 20 3.62 -18.14 15.71
C PRO A 20 2.43 -17.38 15.09
N ILE A 21 1.40 -18.10 14.63
CA ILE A 21 0.16 -17.49 14.10
C ILE A 21 -0.82 -17.16 15.25
N GLY A 22 -0.70 -17.85 16.38
CA GLY A 22 -1.59 -17.67 17.53
C GLY A 22 -2.92 -18.44 17.39
N SER A 23 -3.86 -18.12 18.28
CA SER A 23 -5.16 -18.79 18.39
C SER A 23 -6.23 -18.26 17.42
N HIS A 24 -5.93 -17.26 16.63
CA HIS A 24 -6.90 -16.60 15.71
C HIS A 24 -7.02 -17.28 14.34
N LEU A 25 -6.27 -18.35 14.10
CA LEU A 25 -6.43 -19.14 12.89
C LEU A 25 -7.72 -19.97 12.94
N CYS A 26 -8.65 -19.69 12.03
CA CYS A 26 -9.97 -20.33 11.98
C CYS A 26 -10.09 -21.41 10.90
N VAL A 27 -8.98 -21.81 10.30
CA VAL A 27 -8.94 -22.84 9.24
C VAL A 27 -7.72 -23.74 9.44
N ASP A 28 -7.71 -24.90 8.76
CA ASP A 28 -6.55 -25.78 8.73
C ASP A 28 -5.36 -25.08 8.06
N ARG A 29 -4.15 -25.36 8.54
CA ARG A 29 -2.91 -24.70 8.06
C ARG A 29 -2.66 -24.92 6.57
N GLU A 30 -3.06 -26.06 6.05
CA GLU A 30 -2.92 -26.44 4.63
C GLU A 30 -3.75 -25.56 3.69
N LYS A 31 -4.74 -24.83 4.22
CA LYS A 31 -5.56 -23.87 3.45
C LYS A 31 -4.93 -22.50 3.35
N ILE A 32 -3.84 -22.24 4.08
CA ILE A 32 -3.14 -20.96 4.06
C ILE A 32 -2.26 -20.88 2.80
N VAL A 33 -2.52 -19.87 1.98
CA VAL A 33 -1.76 -19.62 0.74
C VAL A 33 -0.80 -18.44 0.86
N ARG A 34 -0.99 -17.58 1.88
CA ARG A 34 -0.17 -16.41 2.10
C ARG A 34 -0.15 -16.03 3.59
N ILE A 35 1.00 -15.52 4.03
CA ILE A 35 1.13 -14.92 5.37
C ILE A 35 1.73 -13.53 5.19
N TYR A 36 1.02 -12.53 5.70
CA TYR A 36 1.55 -11.17 5.84
C TYR A 36 1.92 -10.90 7.30
N SER A 37 2.71 -9.87 7.53
CA SER A 37 3.04 -9.42 8.88
C SER A 37 2.79 -7.93 9.06
N THR A 38 2.54 -7.53 10.30
CA THR A 38 2.56 -6.12 10.67
C THR A 38 4.00 -5.64 10.81
N SER A 39 4.24 -4.32 10.75
CA SER A 39 5.58 -3.73 10.86
C SER A 39 6.30 -4.00 12.19
N GLY A 40 5.55 -4.43 13.22
CA GLY A 40 6.15 -4.75 14.51
C GLY A 40 6.76 -3.56 15.27
N THR A 41 6.39 -2.32 14.96
CA THR A 41 6.94 -1.09 15.55
C THR A 41 6.94 -1.06 17.09
N THR A 42 6.10 -1.87 17.71
CA THR A 42 5.96 -2.00 19.18
C THR A 42 6.48 -3.32 19.71
N GLY A 43 7.32 -4.06 18.98
CA GLY A 43 7.86 -5.37 19.36
C GLY A 43 7.66 -6.44 18.29
N THR A 44 7.29 -7.67 18.68
CA THR A 44 7.09 -8.79 17.75
C THR A 44 5.97 -8.50 16.74
N PRO A 45 6.19 -8.72 15.45
CA PRO A 45 5.16 -8.57 14.44
C PRO A 45 4.04 -9.60 14.64
N SER A 46 2.81 -9.23 14.30
CA SER A 46 1.70 -10.17 14.21
C SER A 46 1.64 -10.74 12.79
N TYR A 47 1.43 -12.04 12.68
CA TYR A 47 1.29 -12.71 11.40
C TYR A 47 -0.19 -12.85 11.03
N ILE A 48 -0.51 -12.58 9.79
CA ILE A 48 -1.85 -12.56 9.22
C ILE A 48 -1.92 -13.63 8.13
N PRO A 49 -2.41 -14.83 8.46
CA PRO A 49 -2.59 -15.90 7.49
C PRO A 49 -3.81 -15.64 6.63
N LEU A 50 -3.72 -15.90 5.35
CA LEU A 50 -4.79 -15.75 4.38
C LEU A 50 -5.01 -17.05 3.62
N THR A 51 -6.27 -17.42 3.49
CA THR A 51 -6.71 -18.42 2.50
C THR A 51 -6.76 -17.79 1.09
N GLN A 52 -6.94 -18.61 0.07
CA GLN A 52 -7.15 -18.09 -1.29
C GLN A 52 -8.38 -17.18 -1.36
N ASN A 53 -9.46 -17.53 -0.67
CA ASN A 53 -10.67 -16.72 -0.64
C ASN A 53 -10.47 -15.37 0.03
N ASP A 54 -9.70 -15.31 1.13
CA ASP A 54 -9.35 -14.05 1.79
C ASP A 54 -8.53 -13.15 0.87
N LEU A 55 -7.55 -13.74 0.18
CA LEU A 55 -6.70 -13.03 -0.78
C LEU A 55 -7.53 -12.46 -1.94
N ASP A 56 -8.42 -13.26 -2.52
CA ASP A 56 -9.30 -12.85 -3.61
C ASP A 56 -10.27 -11.74 -3.19
N ASN A 57 -10.81 -11.82 -1.98
CA ASN A 57 -11.66 -10.79 -1.40
C ASN A 57 -10.88 -9.48 -1.18
N TRP A 58 -9.67 -9.56 -0.65
CA TRP A 58 -8.82 -8.38 -0.48
C TRP A 58 -8.48 -7.74 -1.81
N ILE A 59 -8.03 -8.52 -2.79
CA ILE A 59 -7.75 -8.04 -4.16
C ILE A 59 -8.99 -7.38 -4.76
N THR A 60 -10.17 -7.97 -4.55
CA THR A 60 -11.43 -7.40 -5.04
C THR A 60 -11.75 -6.05 -4.39
N GLY A 61 -11.61 -5.95 -3.06
CA GLY A 61 -11.81 -4.70 -2.32
C GLY A 61 -10.84 -3.61 -2.76
N SER A 62 -9.56 -3.95 -2.89
CA SER A 62 -8.52 -3.02 -3.36
C SER A 62 -8.77 -2.58 -4.81
N SER A 63 -9.19 -3.49 -5.69
CA SER A 63 -9.55 -3.16 -7.08
C SER A 63 -10.68 -2.14 -7.16
N ARG A 64 -11.71 -2.29 -6.32
CA ARG A 64 -12.82 -1.32 -6.22
C ARG A 64 -12.33 0.04 -5.74
N SER A 65 -11.42 0.06 -4.76
CA SER A 65 -10.84 1.30 -4.24
C SER A 65 -10.06 2.06 -5.31
N TYR A 66 -9.20 1.37 -6.07
CA TYR A 66 -8.47 1.99 -7.18
C TYR A 66 -9.41 2.47 -8.29
N ALA A 67 -10.41 1.69 -8.67
CA ALA A 67 -11.40 2.09 -9.67
C ALA A 67 -12.20 3.32 -9.21
N ALA A 68 -12.62 3.37 -7.94
CA ALA A 68 -13.29 4.53 -7.36
C ALA A 68 -12.40 5.79 -7.34
N SER A 69 -11.08 5.63 -7.31
CA SER A 69 -10.10 6.72 -7.46
C SER A 69 -9.91 7.16 -8.92
N GLY A 70 -10.70 6.64 -9.84
CA GLY A 70 -10.66 6.97 -11.27
C GLY A 70 -9.52 6.33 -12.04
N ILE A 71 -8.94 5.25 -11.52
CA ILE A 71 -7.92 4.46 -12.22
C ILE A 71 -8.63 3.41 -13.09
N THR A 72 -8.22 3.33 -14.35
CA THR A 72 -8.84 2.44 -15.34
C THR A 72 -7.82 1.54 -16.02
N ALA A 73 -8.26 0.43 -16.57
CA ALA A 73 -7.42 -0.52 -17.31
C ALA A 73 -6.55 0.17 -18.37
N GLY A 74 -5.34 -0.33 -18.56
CA GLY A 74 -4.36 0.19 -19.50
C GLY A 74 -3.54 1.38 -18.99
N GLN A 75 -3.95 2.04 -17.90
CA GLN A 75 -3.14 3.11 -17.30
C GLN A 75 -1.89 2.55 -16.62
N ARG A 76 -0.83 3.36 -16.62
CA ARG A 76 0.41 3.05 -15.90
C ARG A 76 0.34 3.59 -14.49
N ILE A 77 0.68 2.77 -13.53
CA ILE A 77 0.75 3.13 -12.12
C ILE A 77 2.12 2.76 -11.57
N VAL A 78 2.78 3.68 -10.90
CA VAL A 78 4.01 3.39 -10.17
C VAL A 78 3.71 3.24 -8.68
N SER A 79 4.25 2.19 -8.06
CA SER A 79 4.12 1.98 -6.63
C SER A 79 5.47 2.00 -5.91
N THR A 80 5.48 2.58 -4.72
CA THR A 80 6.63 2.57 -3.81
C THR A 80 6.50 1.52 -2.73
N TYR A 81 5.41 0.78 -2.69
CA TYR A 81 5.22 -0.32 -1.76
C TYR A 81 6.00 -1.55 -2.20
N ASN A 82 6.62 -2.21 -1.24
CA ASN A 82 7.26 -3.50 -1.50
C ASN A 82 6.21 -4.62 -1.57
N ALA A 83 6.49 -5.62 -2.40
CA ALA A 83 5.78 -6.89 -2.39
C ALA A 83 6.18 -7.78 -1.20
N GLY A 84 6.85 -7.21 -0.18
CA GLY A 84 7.33 -7.89 1.00
C GLY A 84 6.23 -8.28 1.99
N PRO A 85 6.60 -8.66 3.20
CA PRO A 85 5.68 -9.21 4.20
C PRO A 85 4.64 -8.22 4.71
N PHE A 86 4.79 -6.94 4.40
CA PHE A 86 3.85 -5.91 4.81
C PHE A 86 2.61 -5.86 3.93
N VAL A 87 1.56 -5.32 4.50
CA VAL A 87 0.16 -5.34 4.06
C VAL A 87 -0.06 -4.92 2.60
N ALA A 88 0.79 -4.07 2.05
CA ALA A 88 0.64 -3.59 0.67
C ALA A 88 0.72 -4.70 -0.40
N GLY A 89 1.37 -5.82 -0.08
CA GLY A 89 1.57 -6.91 -1.05
C GLY A 89 0.30 -7.48 -1.66
N ALA A 90 -0.77 -7.64 -0.87
CA ALA A 90 -2.06 -8.11 -1.41
C ALA A 90 -2.73 -7.06 -2.29
N ALA A 91 -2.62 -5.79 -1.93
CA ALA A 91 -3.18 -4.70 -2.72
C ALA A 91 -2.51 -4.55 -4.10
N LEU A 92 -1.25 -4.97 -4.25
CA LEU A 92 -0.55 -4.96 -5.54
C LEU A 92 -1.20 -5.90 -6.57
N GLY A 93 -1.72 -7.05 -6.13
CA GLY A 93 -2.45 -7.98 -7.00
C GLY A 93 -3.72 -7.39 -7.61
N SER A 94 -4.26 -6.32 -7.03
CA SER A 94 -5.41 -5.61 -7.60
C SER A 94 -5.06 -4.82 -8.86
N MET A 95 -3.82 -4.42 -9.01
CA MET A 95 -3.34 -3.70 -10.20
C MET A 95 -3.38 -4.60 -11.43
N ASP A 96 -2.93 -5.85 -11.27
CA ASP A 96 -3.00 -6.86 -12.34
C ASP A 96 -4.47 -7.17 -12.68
N ARG A 97 -5.31 -7.32 -11.65
CA ARG A 97 -6.74 -7.61 -11.82
C ARG A 97 -7.51 -6.52 -12.56
N ILE A 98 -7.15 -5.25 -12.36
CA ILE A 98 -7.74 -4.11 -13.11
C ILE A 98 -7.19 -4.05 -14.54
N GLY A 99 -6.07 -4.67 -14.81
CA GLY A 99 -5.37 -4.57 -16.09
C GLY A 99 -4.52 -3.29 -16.21
N LEU A 100 -3.89 -2.88 -15.11
CA LEU A 100 -2.97 -1.75 -15.09
C LEU A 100 -1.57 -2.18 -15.56
N CYS A 101 -0.85 -1.25 -16.18
CA CYS A 101 0.59 -1.40 -16.35
C CYS A 101 1.28 -0.97 -15.04
N HIS A 102 1.57 -1.93 -14.18
CA HIS A 102 2.17 -1.69 -12.88
C HIS A 102 3.69 -1.58 -12.98
N ILE A 103 4.25 -0.52 -12.38
CA ILE A 103 5.68 -0.23 -12.29
C ILE A 103 6.09 -0.34 -10.81
N PRO A 104 6.56 -1.50 -10.35
CA PRO A 104 6.95 -1.71 -8.95
C PRO A 104 8.35 -1.15 -8.69
N VAL A 105 8.46 0.07 -8.20
CA VAL A 105 9.75 0.67 -7.84
C VAL A 105 10.22 0.23 -6.46
N GLY A 106 9.29 0.03 -5.52
CA GLY A 106 9.58 -0.30 -4.14
C GLY A 106 10.04 0.90 -3.31
N THR A 107 10.37 0.64 -2.05
CA THR A 107 10.82 1.67 -1.08
C THR A 107 12.31 2.00 -1.22
N GLY A 108 12.71 3.16 -0.68
CA GLY A 108 14.10 3.49 -0.40
C GLY A 108 14.93 4.03 -1.57
N ASN A 109 14.32 4.29 -2.74
CA ASN A 109 15.07 4.84 -3.87
C ASN A 109 14.28 5.92 -4.62
N THR A 110 14.39 7.15 -4.12
CA THR A 110 13.71 8.33 -4.68
C THR A 110 14.15 8.62 -6.13
N GLU A 111 15.43 8.49 -6.44
CA GLU A 111 15.93 8.76 -7.79
C GLU A 111 15.37 7.77 -8.82
N ARG A 112 15.26 6.48 -8.44
CA ARG A 112 14.62 5.46 -9.28
C ARG A 112 13.16 5.80 -9.53
N LEU A 113 12.42 6.22 -8.50
CA LEU A 113 11.02 6.62 -8.62
C LEU A 113 10.86 7.79 -9.58
N MET A 114 11.65 8.86 -9.40
CA MET A 114 11.56 10.05 -10.22
C MET A 114 12.00 9.78 -11.66
N THR A 115 13.00 8.92 -11.85
CA THR A 115 13.40 8.44 -13.18
C THR A 115 12.27 7.65 -13.85
N ALA A 116 11.60 6.77 -13.11
CA ALA A 116 10.46 6.01 -13.63
C ALA A 116 9.30 6.95 -14.02
N ILE A 117 8.99 7.97 -13.22
CA ILE A 117 7.98 8.99 -13.55
C ILE A 117 8.36 9.71 -14.84
N LYS A 118 9.61 10.13 -14.98
CA LYS A 118 10.10 10.86 -16.16
C LYS A 118 10.06 10.01 -17.44
N LEU A 119 10.54 8.77 -17.37
CA LEU A 119 10.76 7.93 -18.56
C LEU A 119 9.51 7.12 -18.91
N LEU A 120 8.85 6.52 -17.94
CA LEU A 120 7.72 5.62 -18.16
C LEU A 120 6.36 6.33 -18.13
N ARG A 121 6.35 7.60 -17.68
CA ARG A 121 5.19 8.50 -17.71
C ARG A 121 3.92 7.86 -17.12
N PRO A 122 3.94 7.39 -15.86
CA PRO A 122 2.74 6.84 -15.21
C PRO A 122 1.68 7.93 -15.00
N GLU A 123 0.42 7.54 -15.07
CA GLU A 123 -0.72 8.42 -14.81
C GLU A 123 -1.06 8.48 -13.31
N ALA A 124 -0.59 7.50 -12.53
CA ALA A 124 -0.82 7.44 -11.09
C ALA A 124 0.43 6.99 -10.32
N VAL A 125 0.50 7.43 -9.07
CA VAL A 125 1.50 6.99 -8.10
C VAL A 125 0.84 6.55 -6.80
N VAL A 126 1.35 5.47 -6.19
CA VAL A 126 0.90 4.97 -4.87
C VAL A 126 2.06 5.03 -3.90
N LEU A 127 1.89 5.76 -2.79
CA LEU A 127 2.93 6.00 -1.79
C LEU A 127 2.33 6.37 -0.43
N THR A 128 3.19 6.66 0.56
CA THR A 128 2.71 7.18 1.84
C THR A 128 2.52 8.71 1.80
N PRO A 129 1.63 9.28 2.64
CA PRO A 129 1.45 10.73 2.72
C PRO A 129 2.75 11.51 2.91
N SER A 130 3.55 11.15 3.90
CA SER A 130 4.80 11.82 4.19
C SER A 130 5.78 11.77 3.02
N TYR A 131 5.82 10.64 2.31
CA TYR A 131 6.70 10.50 1.14
C TYR A 131 6.20 11.33 -0.04
N ALA A 132 4.87 11.45 -0.25
CA ALA A 132 4.30 12.34 -1.26
C ALA A 132 4.70 13.81 -1.04
N ALA A 133 4.68 14.27 0.21
CA ALA A 133 5.11 15.61 0.58
C ALA A 133 6.63 15.80 0.41
N TYR A 134 7.43 14.83 0.84
CA TYR A 134 8.88 14.84 0.66
C TYR A 134 9.28 14.96 -0.81
N LEU A 135 8.57 14.29 -1.72
CA LEU A 135 8.89 14.34 -3.16
C LEU A 135 8.68 15.74 -3.76
N ILE A 136 7.78 16.56 -3.22
CA ILE A 136 7.64 17.96 -3.63
C ILE A 136 8.92 18.75 -3.31
N GLU A 137 9.43 18.59 -2.10
CA GLU A 137 10.67 19.25 -1.65
C GLU A 137 11.89 18.72 -2.41
N TRP A 138 11.96 17.41 -2.61
CA TRP A 138 13.01 16.76 -3.39
C TRP A 138 13.06 17.26 -4.84
N ALA A 139 11.88 17.39 -5.47
CA ALA A 139 11.75 17.86 -6.85
C ALA A 139 12.19 19.34 -6.97
N ALA A 140 11.75 20.19 -6.04
CA ALA A 140 12.12 21.59 -5.99
C ALA A 140 13.65 21.78 -5.85
N ALA A 141 14.28 21.01 -4.95
CA ALA A 141 15.73 21.06 -4.73
C ALA A 141 16.56 20.61 -5.94
N ARG A 142 15.98 19.91 -6.90
CA ARG A 142 16.66 19.36 -8.09
C ARG A 142 16.15 19.93 -9.42
N ASN A 143 15.32 20.96 -9.37
CA ASN A 143 14.65 21.54 -10.54
C ASN A 143 13.91 20.49 -11.39
N PHE A 144 13.31 19.50 -10.72
CA PHE A 144 12.47 18.52 -11.40
C PHE A 144 11.04 19.05 -11.50
N ASP A 145 10.49 19.13 -12.70
CA ASP A 145 9.13 19.58 -12.93
C ASP A 145 8.11 18.48 -12.57
N LEU A 146 7.75 18.45 -11.28
CA LEU A 146 6.80 17.49 -10.76
C LEU A 146 5.38 17.79 -11.24
N LYS A 147 4.99 19.05 -11.30
CA LYS A 147 3.66 19.51 -11.78
C LYS A 147 3.42 19.20 -13.24
N GLY A 148 4.43 19.39 -14.08
CA GLY A 148 4.38 19.06 -15.51
C GLY A 148 4.57 17.57 -15.79
N SER A 149 4.68 16.72 -14.77
CA SER A 149 4.79 15.28 -14.93
C SER A 149 3.50 14.66 -15.50
N SER A 150 3.57 13.39 -15.88
CA SER A 150 2.41 12.64 -16.36
C SER A 150 1.45 12.23 -15.24
N VAL A 151 1.87 12.32 -13.97
CA VAL A 151 1.08 11.91 -12.82
C VAL A 151 -0.14 12.81 -12.65
N LYS A 152 -1.32 12.20 -12.68
CA LYS A 152 -2.61 12.88 -12.50
C LYS A 152 -3.34 12.43 -11.23
N ARG A 153 -2.86 11.38 -10.60
CA ARG A 153 -3.44 10.81 -9.38
C ARG A 153 -2.35 10.40 -8.42
N VAL A 154 -2.43 10.94 -7.21
CA VAL A 154 -1.57 10.57 -6.09
C VAL A 154 -2.41 9.83 -5.06
N LEU A 155 -2.22 8.52 -4.94
CA LEU A 155 -2.91 7.69 -3.97
C LEU A 155 -2.03 7.50 -2.75
N VAL A 156 -2.54 7.90 -1.60
CA VAL A 156 -1.78 7.84 -0.35
C VAL A 156 -2.42 6.90 0.67
N ALA A 157 -1.60 6.08 1.31
CA ALA A 157 -2.02 5.18 2.39
C ALA A 157 -0.85 4.82 3.31
N GLY A 158 -1.16 4.15 4.43
CA GLY A 158 -0.17 3.62 5.36
C GLY A 158 0.20 4.54 6.53
N GLU A 159 -0.16 5.82 6.46
CA GLU A 159 0.07 6.83 7.50
C GLU A 159 -1.15 7.75 7.64
N PRO A 160 -1.36 8.40 8.80
CA PRO A 160 -2.34 9.46 8.96
C PRO A 160 -2.04 10.67 8.06
N GLY A 161 -3.05 11.53 7.85
CA GLY A 161 -2.90 12.84 7.21
C GLY A 161 -3.48 12.93 5.79
N GLY A 162 -3.53 11.83 5.02
CA GLY A 162 -4.02 11.86 3.63
C GLY A 162 -5.46 12.36 3.45
N GLY A 163 -6.30 12.26 4.49
CA GLY A 163 -7.67 12.78 4.50
C GLY A 163 -7.81 14.23 4.98
N GLU A 164 -6.75 14.85 5.50
CA GLU A 164 -6.78 16.22 6.01
C GLU A 164 -6.73 17.23 4.87
N GLN A 165 -7.70 18.15 4.86
CA GLN A 165 -7.84 19.11 3.76
C GLN A 165 -6.61 19.99 3.52
N ALA A 166 -5.93 20.43 4.58
CA ALA A 166 -4.73 21.23 4.46
C ALA A 166 -3.57 20.45 3.81
N PHE A 167 -3.41 19.20 4.22
CA PHE A 167 -2.40 18.31 3.65
C PHE A 167 -2.72 17.95 2.20
N ARG A 168 -3.99 17.67 1.91
CA ARG A 168 -4.45 17.40 0.55
C ARG A 168 -4.15 18.57 -0.39
N ARG A 169 -4.47 19.81 0.01
CA ARG A 169 -4.13 21.01 -0.77
C ARG A 169 -2.63 21.13 -1.04
N LYS A 170 -1.78 20.88 -0.02
CA LYS A 170 -0.32 20.87 -0.19
C LYS A 170 0.11 19.88 -1.29
N LEU A 171 -0.49 18.69 -1.32
CA LEU A 171 -0.18 17.70 -2.35
C LEU A 171 -0.69 18.13 -3.73
N GLU A 172 -1.92 18.61 -3.82
CA GLU A 172 -2.51 19.11 -5.07
C GLU A 172 -1.70 20.28 -5.66
N GLU A 173 -1.28 21.23 -4.82
CA GLU A 173 -0.41 22.34 -5.25
C GLU A 173 0.99 21.90 -5.66
N GLY A 174 1.53 20.88 -5.04
CA GLY A 174 2.88 20.40 -5.32
C GLY A 174 2.98 19.46 -6.51
N TRP A 175 1.96 18.63 -6.72
CA TRP A 175 1.94 17.66 -7.82
C TRP A 175 1.24 18.17 -9.11
N GLY A 176 0.38 19.16 -9.02
CA GLY A 176 -0.40 19.71 -10.14
C GLY A 176 -1.78 19.06 -10.24
#